data_ea8b3416cc32f71d9ce90862b80ff75d
#
_entry.id   ea8b3416cc32f71d9ce90862b80ff75d
#
_cell.length_a   1.000
_cell.length_b   1.000
_cell.length_c   1.000
_cell.angle_alpha   90.00
_cell.angle_beta   90.00
_cell.angle_gamma   90.00
#
_symmetry.space_group_name_H-M   'P 1'
#
loop_
_entity.id
_entity.type
_entity.pdbx_description
1 polymer ?
#
loop_
_entity_poly.entity_id
_entity_poly.type
_entity_poly.pdbx_seq_one_letter_code
_entity_poly.pdbx_strand_id
1 'polypeptide(L)'
;PREDWKIIEDCHEAIVSPEEWEQVQEIIDRRPTIMKGNSCPFYNLFHGIIYCATCGKSMQVRYEKVGRTGKNRFTGEMREPIDKAYYICQTYNRLGKNACTSHKIEARDLYDLVLKDIQELAAQALKDADAFYQRLSSRMERRYLIDASQTQKERQRLEARNQEIDGMFLSLYTDKAKGILTEQRFMKLTAALEQEQEANQKRLQDLMLMMRHSDEQESEVRTFIREIRRYAAIEELDEAVLNRLISRILIGEIKKIDGQRTQEVKIIYNFVGEMSR
;
A
#
# COMPACT_ATOMS: atom_id res chain seq x y z
N PRO A 1 23.35 20.21 -19.80
CA PRO A 1 22.45 19.11 -20.16
C PRO A 1 23.02 17.79 -19.67
N ARG A 2 22.20 16.80 -19.35
CA ARG A 2 22.64 15.47 -18.88
C ARG A 2 23.50 14.73 -19.93
N GLU A 3 23.37 15.10 -21.16
CA GLU A 3 24.11 14.56 -22.32
C GLU A 3 25.62 14.86 -22.26
N ASP A 4 26.05 15.87 -21.52
CA ASP A 4 27.45 16.26 -21.37
C ASP A 4 28.15 15.62 -20.14
N TRP A 5 27.43 14.79 -19.37
CA TRP A 5 27.99 14.17 -18.17
C TRP A 5 28.85 12.96 -18.54
N LYS A 6 30.10 12.96 -18.05
CA LYS A 6 30.93 11.75 -18.06
C LYS A 6 30.58 10.91 -16.83
N ILE A 7 29.89 9.82 -17.05
CA ILE A 7 29.54 8.85 -16.01
C ILE A 7 30.71 7.86 -15.92
N ILE A 8 31.29 7.75 -14.73
CA ILE A 8 32.30 6.75 -14.41
C ILE A 8 31.64 5.78 -13.44
N GLU A 9 31.38 4.56 -13.90
CA GLU A 9 30.78 3.52 -13.06
C GLU A 9 31.80 3.01 -12.05
N ASP A 10 31.32 2.62 -10.85
CA ASP A 10 32.10 2.01 -9.77
C ASP A 10 33.36 2.77 -9.31
N CYS A 11 33.33 4.10 -9.39
CA CYS A 11 34.49 4.91 -9.03
C CYS A 11 34.73 5.05 -7.50
N HIS A 12 33.76 4.67 -6.66
CA HIS A 12 33.87 4.63 -5.20
C HIS A 12 32.81 3.68 -4.62
N GLU A 13 33.03 3.23 -3.38
CA GLU A 13 32.06 2.43 -2.63
C GLU A 13 30.76 3.21 -2.42
N ALA A 14 29.63 2.53 -2.58
CA ALA A 14 28.32 3.15 -2.44
C ALA A 14 28.09 3.59 -0.98
N ILE A 15 27.72 4.87 -0.79
CA ILE A 15 27.41 5.44 0.54
C ILE A 15 26.03 5.02 1.02
N VAL A 16 25.12 4.74 0.08
CA VAL A 16 23.73 4.31 0.33
C VAL A 16 23.48 3.02 -0.46
N SER A 17 22.74 2.08 0.10
CA SER A 17 22.39 0.86 -0.62
C SER A 17 21.48 1.17 -1.83
N PRO A 18 21.48 0.35 -2.89
CA PRO A 18 20.55 0.52 -4.02
C PRO A 18 19.09 0.54 -3.59
N GLU A 19 18.72 -0.27 -2.60
CA GLU A 19 17.36 -0.36 -2.06
C GLU A 19 16.95 0.94 -1.34
N GLU A 20 17.84 1.53 -0.55
CA GLU A 20 17.59 2.84 0.09
C GLU A 20 17.49 3.96 -0.94
N TRP A 21 18.31 3.91 -1.99
CA TRP A 21 18.24 4.86 -3.10
C TRP A 21 16.90 4.79 -3.84
N GLU A 22 16.43 3.59 -4.19
CA GLU A 22 15.14 3.38 -4.85
C GLU A 22 13.98 3.88 -4.00
N GLN A 23 13.97 3.58 -2.69
CA GLN A 23 12.98 4.10 -1.75
C GLN A 23 12.96 5.63 -1.71
N VAL A 24 14.13 6.28 -1.72
CA VAL A 24 14.24 7.74 -1.74
C VAL A 24 13.74 8.29 -3.09
N GLN A 25 14.05 7.65 -4.22
CA GLN A 25 13.54 8.09 -5.54
C GLN A 25 12.01 7.98 -5.60
N GLU A 26 11.42 6.89 -5.10
CA GLU A 26 9.95 6.76 -5.02
C GLU A 26 9.32 7.88 -4.18
N ILE A 27 9.94 8.27 -3.06
CA ILE A 27 9.46 9.37 -2.22
C ILE A 27 9.57 10.70 -2.98
N ILE A 28 10.67 10.92 -3.72
CA ILE A 28 10.87 12.14 -4.52
C ILE A 28 9.86 12.21 -5.66
N ASP A 29 9.59 11.12 -6.36
CA ASP A 29 8.65 11.07 -7.49
C ASP A 29 7.19 11.25 -7.03
N ARG A 30 6.87 10.82 -5.82
CA ARG A 30 5.56 11.09 -5.19
C ARG A 30 5.37 12.56 -4.78
N ARG A 31 6.47 13.34 -4.66
CA ARG A 31 6.38 14.77 -4.31
C ARG A 31 5.95 15.59 -5.53
N PRO A 32 4.78 16.22 -5.53
CA PRO A 32 4.46 17.17 -6.58
C PRO A 32 5.49 18.32 -6.51
N THR A 33 5.97 18.75 -7.67
CA THR A 33 6.91 19.87 -7.81
C THR A 33 6.42 21.06 -7.01
N ILE A 34 7.15 21.45 -5.98
CA ILE A 34 6.80 22.61 -5.15
C ILE A 34 6.93 23.83 -6.06
N MET A 35 5.80 24.40 -6.46
CA MET A 35 5.81 25.71 -7.10
C MET A 35 6.33 26.71 -6.08
N LYS A 36 7.55 27.23 -6.31
CA LYS A 36 8.12 28.36 -5.58
C LYS A 36 7.18 29.55 -5.77
N GLY A 37 6.37 29.89 -4.76
CA GLY A 37 5.50 31.05 -4.91
C GLY A 37 4.70 31.49 -3.71
N ASN A 38 4.43 30.64 -2.72
CA ASN A 38 3.73 31.06 -1.51
C ASN A 38 4.49 30.59 -0.28
N SER A 39 5.08 31.54 0.43
CA SER A 39 5.56 31.30 1.79
C SER A 39 4.35 31.04 2.69
N CYS A 40 4.02 29.76 2.84
CA CYS A 40 2.96 29.32 3.72
C CYS A 40 3.48 29.36 5.16
N PRO A 41 2.89 30.13 6.07
CA PRO A 41 3.36 30.24 7.45
C PRO A 41 3.15 28.96 8.25
N PHE A 42 2.40 27.98 7.71
CA PHE A 42 2.13 26.70 8.32
C PHE A 42 2.83 25.57 7.55
N TYR A 43 3.59 24.75 8.25
CA TYR A 43 4.21 23.58 7.67
C TYR A 43 3.16 22.53 7.29
N ASN A 44 3.02 22.25 6.01
CA ASN A 44 2.05 21.28 5.49
C ASN A 44 2.59 19.85 5.61
N LEU A 45 2.51 19.29 6.82
CA LEU A 45 3.09 18.00 7.17
C LEU A 45 2.57 16.83 6.32
N PHE A 46 1.29 16.88 5.90
CA PHE A 46 0.65 15.81 5.12
C PHE A 46 0.70 16.05 3.60
N HIS A 47 1.60 16.92 3.15
CA HIS A 47 1.75 17.20 1.74
C HIS A 47 2.12 15.93 0.95
N GLY A 48 1.42 15.69 -0.15
CA GLY A 48 1.69 14.55 -1.04
C GLY A 48 1.06 13.22 -0.61
N ILE A 49 0.59 13.09 0.64
CA ILE A 49 -0.01 11.83 1.15
C ILE A 49 -1.51 11.92 1.47
N ILE A 50 -2.11 13.12 1.42
CA ILE A 50 -3.53 13.32 1.74
C ILE A 50 -4.38 13.49 0.47
N TYR A 51 -5.46 12.71 0.37
CA TYR A 51 -6.32 12.64 -0.81
C TYR A 51 -7.81 12.62 -0.44
N CYS A 52 -8.64 13.08 -1.37
CA CYS A 52 -10.08 12.97 -1.26
C CYS A 52 -10.54 11.54 -1.55
N ALA A 53 -11.31 10.93 -0.64
CA ALA A 53 -11.81 9.57 -0.79
C ALA A 53 -12.79 9.41 -1.97
N THR A 54 -13.49 10.47 -2.39
CA THR A 54 -14.50 10.44 -3.46
C THR A 54 -13.87 10.64 -4.84
N CYS A 55 -13.04 11.67 -5.04
CA CYS A 55 -12.49 11.99 -6.36
C CYS A 55 -11.03 11.57 -6.57
N GLY A 56 -10.36 11.05 -5.54
CA GLY A 56 -8.98 10.58 -5.60
C GLY A 56 -7.92 11.67 -5.79
N LYS A 57 -8.30 12.94 -5.89
CA LYS A 57 -7.35 14.04 -6.06
C LYS A 57 -6.74 14.45 -4.72
N SER A 58 -5.50 14.97 -4.76
CA SER A 58 -4.82 15.51 -3.58
C SER A 58 -5.64 16.64 -2.94
N MET A 59 -5.53 16.74 -1.63
CA MET A 59 -6.14 17.84 -0.88
C MET A 59 -5.15 19.00 -0.73
N GLN A 60 -5.67 20.22 -0.71
CA GLN A 60 -4.86 21.43 -0.51
C GLN A 60 -5.11 22.00 0.90
N VAL A 61 -4.05 22.58 1.44
CA VAL A 61 -4.14 23.33 2.69
C VAL A 61 -4.76 24.70 2.44
N ARG A 62 -5.67 25.12 3.32
CA ARG A 62 -6.24 26.44 3.39
C ARG A 62 -6.17 26.97 4.81
N TYR A 63 -5.80 28.25 4.94
CA TYR A 63 -5.75 28.95 6.20
C TYR A 63 -6.99 29.81 6.34
N GLU A 64 -7.61 29.74 7.49
CA GLU A 64 -8.80 30.53 7.84
C GLU A 64 -8.59 31.18 9.19
N LYS A 65 -8.87 32.49 9.28
CA LYS A 65 -8.99 33.16 10.56
C LYS A 65 -10.38 32.90 11.13
N VAL A 66 -10.43 32.16 12.22
CA VAL A 66 -11.68 31.81 12.90
C VAL A 66 -11.87 32.68 14.13
N GLY A 67 -12.98 33.36 14.17
CA GLY A 67 -13.31 34.30 15.25
C GLY A 67 -13.30 35.76 14.77
N ARG A 68 -13.71 36.62 15.62
CA ARG A 68 -13.69 38.10 15.42
C ARG A 68 -12.92 38.75 16.54
N THR A 69 -12.10 39.73 16.20
CA THR A 69 -11.51 40.63 17.20
C THR A 69 -12.62 41.37 17.95
N GLY A 70 -12.62 41.31 19.25
CA GLY A 70 -13.63 41.97 20.05
C GLY A 70 -13.60 41.55 21.51
N LYS A 71 -14.24 42.36 22.37
CA LYS A 71 -14.36 42.04 23.80
C LYS A 71 -15.41 40.93 24.02
N ASN A 72 -15.05 39.95 24.83
CA ASN A 72 -16.02 38.99 25.34
C ASN A 72 -17.02 39.73 26.22
N ARG A 73 -18.31 39.63 25.91
CA ARG A 73 -19.38 40.34 26.61
C ARG A 73 -19.52 39.93 28.10
N PHE A 74 -19.06 38.71 28.44
CA PHE A 74 -19.20 38.15 29.78
C PHE A 74 -17.91 38.22 30.60
N THR A 75 -16.74 38.06 29.97
CA THR A 75 -15.45 38.06 30.68
C THR A 75 -14.67 39.37 30.53
N GLY A 76 -15.06 40.24 29.58
CA GLY A 76 -14.35 41.47 29.29
C GLY A 76 -13.01 41.33 28.58
N GLU A 77 -12.55 40.08 28.32
CA GLU A 77 -11.29 39.78 27.69
C GLU A 77 -11.33 40.05 26.18
N MET A 78 -10.22 40.51 25.62
CA MET A 78 -10.07 40.67 24.18
C MET A 78 -9.92 39.29 23.55
N ARG A 79 -10.78 39.00 22.57
CA ARG A 79 -10.67 37.81 21.70
C ARG A 79 -9.93 38.21 20.46
N GLU A 80 -8.93 37.45 20.12
CA GLU A 80 -8.26 37.52 18.85
C GLU A 80 -8.68 36.36 17.94
N PRO A 81 -8.75 36.54 16.63
CA PRO A 81 -9.02 35.45 15.71
C PRO A 81 -7.86 34.45 15.74
N ILE A 82 -8.21 33.18 15.74
CA ILE A 82 -7.27 32.06 15.76
C ILE A 82 -7.04 31.65 14.29
N ASP A 83 -5.79 31.55 13.90
CA ASP A 83 -5.43 31.00 12.60
C ASP A 83 -5.59 29.46 12.62
N LYS A 84 -6.47 28.95 11.75
CA LYS A 84 -6.69 27.52 11.58
C LYS A 84 -6.32 27.07 10.19
N ALA A 85 -5.66 25.92 10.10
CA ALA A 85 -5.33 25.27 8.84
C ALA A 85 -6.31 24.11 8.58
N TYR A 86 -6.78 24.00 7.33
CA TYR A 86 -7.68 22.94 6.90
C TYR A 86 -7.17 22.29 5.63
N TYR A 87 -7.32 20.97 5.53
CA TYR A 87 -7.20 20.27 4.25
C TYR A 87 -8.57 20.24 3.56
N ILE A 88 -8.60 20.68 2.30
CA ILE A 88 -9.83 20.81 1.50
C ILE A 88 -9.64 20.10 0.16
N CYS A 89 -10.67 19.38 -0.29
CA CYS A 89 -10.68 18.74 -1.60
C CYS A 89 -10.46 19.77 -2.72
N GLN A 90 -9.42 19.57 -3.53
CA GLN A 90 -9.06 20.48 -4.61
C GLN A 90 -10.16 20.57 -5.68
N THR A 91 -10.78 19.44 -6.03
CA THR A 91 -11.86 19.38 -7.02
C THR A 91 -13.08 20.17 -6.56
N TYR A 92 -13.52 19.95 -5.31
CA TYR A 92 -14.62 20.71 -4.72
C TYR A 92 -14.31 22.21 -4.66
N ASN A 93 -13.10 22.55 -4.24
CA ASN A 93 -12.70 23.95 -4.08
C ASN A 93 -12.65 24.73 -5.41
N ARG A 94 -12.30 24.07 -6.53
CA ARG A 94 -12.21 24.67 -7.86
C ARG A 94 -13.48 24.61 -8.66
N LEU A 95 -14.19 23.47 -8.63
CA LEU A 95 -15.31 23.17 -9.53
C LEU A 95 -16.66 23.09 -8.81
N GLY A 96 -16.68 23.17 -7.47
CA GLY A 96 -17.89 23.18 -6.67
C GLY A 96 -18.56 21.82 -6.50
N LYS A 97 -19.82 21.87 -6.05
CA LYS A 97 -20.60 20.68 -5.63
C LYS A 97 -20.91 19.70 -6.76
N ASN A 98 -20.90 20.14 -8.00
CA ASN A 98 -21.20 19.28 -9.16
C ASN A 98 -20.04 18.32 -9.48
N ALA A 99 -18.83 18.65 -9.05
CA ALA A 99 -17.62 17.87 -9.35
C ALA A 99 -17.17 16.97 -8.18
N CYS A 100 -17.43 17.37 -6.94
CA CYS A 100 -17.16 16.58 -5.74
C CYS A 100 -17.97 17.08 -4.56
N THR A 101 -18.15 16.24 -3.54
CA THR A 101 -18.76 16.65 -2.26
C THR A 101 -17.75 17.42 -1.39
N SER A 102 -18.23 18.11 -0.36
CA SER A 102 -17.36 18.89 0.54
C SER A 102 -16.57 17.97 1.47
N HIS A 103 -15.28 17.90 1.25
CA HIS A 103 -14.33 17.21 2.12
C HIS A 103 -13.42 18.25 2.74
N LYS A 104 -13.50 18.43 4.05
CA LYS A 104 -12.70 19.38 4.81
C LYS A 104 -12.38 18.76 6.17
N ILE A 105 -11.10 18.78 6.57
CA ILE A 105 -10.64 18.36 7.89
C ILE A 105 -9.68 19.40 8.46
N GLU A 106 -9.73 19.67 9.75
CA GLU A 106 -8.77 20.54 10.42
C GLU A 106 -7.41 19.83 10.49
N ALA A 107 -6.33 20.53 10.20
CA ALA A 107 -4.99 19.95 10.16
C ALA A 107 -4.55 19.39 11.52
N ARG A 108 -4.99 20.04 12.63
CA ARG A 108 -4.72 19.59 13.98
C ARG A 108 -5.47 18.29 14.30
N ASP A 109 -6.75 18.22 13.95
CA ASP A 109 -7.55 17.00 14.19
C ASP A 109 -6.96 15.80 13.44
N LEU A 110 -6.51 16.02 12.21
CA LEU A 110 -5.83 15.00 11.44
C LEU A 110 -4.50 14.58 12.07
N TYR A 111 -3.70 15.53 12.54
CA TYR A 111 -2.44 15.28 13.20
C TYR A 111 -2.63 14.41 14.46
N ASP A 112 -3.56 14.79 15.34
CA ASP A 112 -3.84 14.08 16.58
C ASP A 112 -4.37 12.67 16.29
N LEU A 113 -5.21 12.51 15.25
CA LEU A 113 -5.74 11.22 14.82
C LEU A 113 -4.62 10.29 14.32
N VAL A 114 -3.74 10.79 13.44
CA VAL A 114 -2.64 10.00 12.86
C VAL A 114 -1.62 9.63 13.94
N LEU A 115 -1.24 10.58 14.81
CA LEU A 115 -0.31 10.32 15.91
C LEU A 115 -0.84 9.21 16.82
N LYS A 116 -2.10 9.32 17.23
CA LYS A 116 -2.75 8.32 18.07
C LYS A 116 -2.83 6.96 17.41
N ASP A 117 -3.16 6.89 16.12
CA ASP A 117 -3.24 5.63 15.38
C ASP A 117 -1.88 4.93 15.31
N ILE A 118 -0.80 5.68 14.99
CA ILE A 118 0.57 5.16 15.00
C ILE A 118 0.98 4.65 16.39
N GLN A 119 0.70 5.42 17.46
CA GLN A 119 1.00 5.02 18.83
C GLN A 119 0.27 3.73 19.23
N GLU A 120 -1.01 3.61 18.90
CA GLU A 120 -1.81 2.42 19.20
C GLU A 120 -1.30 1.18 18.45
N LEU A 121 -0.94 1.31 17.16
CA LEU A 121 -0.38 0.20 16.37
C LEU A 121 1.00 -0.21 16.91
N ALA A 122 1.84 0.76 17.24
CA ALA A 122 3.15 0.52 17.82
C ALA A 122 3.07 -0.18 19.18
N ALA A 123 2.15 0.25 20.04
CA ALA A 123 1.90 -0.38 21.33
C ALA A 123 1.43 -1.84 21.19
N GLN A 124 0.56 -2.12 20.21
CA GLN A 124 0.11 -3.49 19.90
C GLN A 124 1.27 -4.36 19.40
N ALA A 125 2.11 -3.83 18.50
CA ALA A 125 3.28 -4.53 17.97
C ALA A 125 4.35 -4.79 19.04
N LEU A 126 4.46 -3.94 20.07
CA LEU A 126 5.35 -4.15 21.20
C LEU A 126 4.84 -5.20 22.18
N LYS A 127 3.52 -5.17 22.45
CA LYS A 127 2.90 -6.07 23.42
C LYS A 127 2.99 -7.54 23.00
N ASP A 128 2.67 -7.83 21.74
CA ASP A 128 2.71 -9.18 21.17
C ASP A 128 2.88 -9.08 19.65
N ALA A 129 4.11 -9.23 19.20
CA ALA A 129 4.46 -9.14 17.79
C ALA A 129 3.87 -10.29 16.97
N ASP A 130 3.77 -11.48 17.55
CA ASP A 130 3.25 -12.66 16.84
C ASP A 130 1.74 -12.59 16.66
N ALA A 131 0.99 -12.24 17.71
CA ALA A 131 -0.44 -12.00 17.60
C ALA A 131 -0.77 -10.84 16.66
N PHE A 132 0.05 -9.79 16.65
CA PHE A 132 -0.10 -8.67 15.72
C PHE A 132 0.18 -9.10 14.29
N TYR A 133 1.23 -9.89 14.05
CA TYR A 133 1.53 -10.49 12.75
C TYR A 133 0.38 -11.36 12.25
N GLN A 134 -0.13 -12.30 13.05
CA GLN A 134 -1.23 -13.16 12.66
C GLN A 134 -2.50 -12.39 12.29
N ARG A 135 -2.79 -11.30 13.00
CA ARG A 135 -3.93 -10.43 12.68
C ARG A 135 -3.75 -9.68 11.37
N LEU A 136 -2.54 -9.20 11.06
CA LEU A 136 -2.24 -8.53 9.80
C LEU A 136 -2.30 -9.52 8.64
N SER A 137 -1.63 -10.65 8.75
CA SER A 137 -1.57 -11.69 7.72
C SER A 137 -2.98 -12.23 7.41
N SER A 138 -3.79 -12.54 8.41
CA SER A 138 -5.16 -13.04 8.20
C SER A 138 -6.08 -12.01 7.51
N ARG A 139 -5.82 -10.71 7.66
CA ARG A 139 -6.53 -9.66 6.89
C ARG A 139 -6.08 -9.62 5.44
N MET A 140 -4.79 -9.77 5.19
CA MET A 140 -4.23 -9.79 3.84
C MET A 140 -4.65 -11.06 3.10
N GLU A 141 -4.59 -12.23 3.73
CA GLU A 141 -5.05 -13.50 3.17
C GLU A 141 -6.53 -13.46 2.76
N ARG A 142 -7.41 -12.91 3.60
CA ARG A 142 -8.83 -12.73 3.25
C ARG A 142 -9.03 -11.83 2.02
N ARG A 143 -8.12 -10.89 1.80
CA ARG A 143 -8.19 -9.97 0.67
C ARG A 143 -7.81 -10.64 -0.65
N TYR A 144 -6.93 -11.65 -0.60
CA TYR A 144 -6.38 -12.32 -1.79
C TYR A 144 -6.86 -13.75 -1.97
N LEU A 145 -7.64 -14.33 -1.00
CA LEU A 145 -8.17 -15.70 -1.03
C LEU A 145 -7.11 -16.77 -1.35
N ILE A 146 -5.87 -16.54 -0.98
CA ILE A 146 -4.78 -17.49 -1.24
C ILE A 146 -4.62 -18.39 -0.02
N ASP A 147 -5.09 -19.62 -0.12
CA ASP A 147 -4.71 -20.69 0.80
C ASP A 147 -3.36 -21.28 0.37
N ALA A 148 -2.29 -20.83 1.01
CA ALA A 148 -0.92 -21.27 0.71
C ALA A 148 -0.79 -22.81 0.83
N SER A 149 -1.53 -23.45 1.75
CA SER A 149 -1.55 -24.90 1.91
C SER A 149 -2.19 -25.61 0.72
N GLN A 150 -3.31 -25.09 0.21
CA GLN A 150 -3.97 -25.66 -0.98
C GLN A 150 -3.12 -25.44 -2.23
N THR A 151 -2.53 -24.25 -2.39
CA THR A 151 -1.62 -23.92 -3.49
C THR A 151 -0.42 -24.85 -3.54
N GLN A 152 0.19 -25.14 -2.39
CA GLN A 152 1.33 -26.06 -2.28
C GLN A 152 0.93 -27.51 -2.63
N LYS A 153 -0.24 -27.98 -2.16
CA LYS A 153 -0.75 -29.31 -2.49
C LYS A 153 -1.08 -29.44 -3.96
N GLU A 154 -1.70 -28.44 -4.57
CA GLU A 154 -1.98 -28.43 -6.01
C GLU A 154 -0.69 -28.47 -6.82
N ARG A 155 0.32 -27.70 -6.44
CA ARG A 155 1.64 -27.72 -7.09
C ARG A 155 2.26 -29.12 -7.08
N GLN A 156 2.32 -29.75 -5.90
CA GLN A 156 2.87 -31.10 -5.75
C GLN A 156 2.12 -32.13 -6.59
N ARG A 157 0.80 -32.01 -6.65
CA ARG A 157 -0.03 -32.90 -7.48
C ARG A 157 0.27 -32.77 -8.98
N LEU A 158 0.40 -31.52 -9.46
CA LEU A 158 0.71 -31.25 -10.88
C LEU A 158 2.13 -31.69 -11.25
N GLU A 159 3.10 -31.48 -10.36
CA GLU A 159 4.49 -31.96 -10.55
C GLU A 159 4.51 -33.50 -10.64
N ALA A 160 3.84 -34.20 -9.72
CA ALA A 160 3.73 -35.67 -9.75
C ALA A 160 3.03 -36.15 -11.03
N ARG A 161 1.95 -35.45 -11.45
CA ARG A 161 1.23 -35.81 -12.70
C ARG A 161 2.11 -35.65 -13.92
N ASN A 162 2.92 -34.60 -14.01
CA ASN A 162 3.86 -34.42 -15.12
C ASN A 162 4.92 -35.54 -15.17
N GLN A 163 5.42 -36.01 -14.00
CA GLN A 163 6.33 -37.15 -13.95
C GLN A 163 5.66 -38.46 -14.42
N GLU A 164 4.37 -38.68 -14.09
CA GLU A 164 3.62 -39.80 -14.64
C GLU A 164 3.50 -39.73 -16.18
N ILE A 165 3.21 -38.54 -16.71
CA ILE A 165 3.10 -38.29 -18.13
C ILE A 165 4.43 -38.60 -18.84
N ASP A 166 5.56 -38.18 -18.26
CA ASP A 166 6.90 -38.52 -18.81
C ASP A 166 7.13 -40.03 -18.86
N GLY A 167 6.69 -40.77 -17.82
CA GLY A 167 6.71 -42.24 -17.83
C GLY A 167 5.80 -42.86 -18.88
N MET A 168 4.61 -42.28 -19.11
CA MET A 168 3.71 -42.71 -20.18
C MET A 168 4.31 -42.51 -21.59
N PHE A 169 4.99 -41.40 -21.84
CA PHE A 169 5.68 -41.14 -23.08
C PHE A 169 6.73 -42.26 -23.37
N LEU A 170 7.54 -42.60 -22.37
CA LEU A 170 8.54 -43.64 -22.49
C LEU A 170 7.89 -45.00 -22.86
N SER A 171 6.77 -45.35 -22.22
CA SER A 171 6.02 -46.56 -22.53
C SER A 171 5.43 -46.55 -23.93
N LEU A 172 4.82 -45.43 -24.35
CA LEU A 172 4.26 -45.28 -25.71
C LEU A 172 5.34 -45.41 -26.80
N TYR A 173 6.53 -44.84 -26.58
CA TYR A 173 7.67 -45.03 -27.52
C TYR A 173 8.12 -46.49 -27.60
N THR A 174 8.16 -47.18 -26.44
CA THR A 174 8.52 -48.59 -26.37
C THR A 174 7.52 -49.45 -27.11
N ASP A 175 6.22 -49.24 -26.91
CA ASP A 175 5.14 -50.01 -27.55
C ASP A 175 5.07 -49.75 -29.06
N LYS A 176 5.33 -48.50 -29.49
CA LYS A 176 5.47 -48.18 -30.92
C LYS A 176 6.65 -48.91 -31.53
N ALA A 177 7.81 -48.93 -30.89
CA ALA A 177 9.01 -49.62 -31.37
C ALA A 177 8.81 -51.13 -31.49
N LYS A 178 8.00 -51.73 -30.62
CA LYS A 178 7.61 -53.15 -30.66
C LYS A 178 6.51 -53.47 -31.69
N GLY A 179 5.93 -52.46 -32.34
CA GLY A 179 4.83 -52.62 -33.30
C GLY A 179 3.47 -52.92 -32.67
N ILE A 180 3.32 -52.75 -31.35
CA ILE A 180 2.07 -52.99 -30.59
C ILE A 180 1.09 -51.83 -30.88
N LEU A 181 1.62 -50.61 -31.13
CA LEU A 181 0.83 -49.40 -31.30
C LEU A 181 0.86 -48.93 -32.77
N THR A 182 -0.31 -48.67 -33.32
CA THR A 182 -0.40 -48.08 -34.68
C THR A 182 0.00 -46.60 -34.63
N GLU A 183 0.55 -46.09 -35.76
CA GLU A 183 0.96 -44.67 -35.90
C GLU A 183 -0.14 -43.71 -35.49
N GLN A 184 -1.37 -43.91 -35.99
CA GLN A 184 -2.49 -43.03 -35.66
C GLN A 184 -2.83 -42.99 -34.17
N ARG A 185 -2.80 -44.14 -33.48
CA ARG A 185 -3.03 -44.21 -32.04
C ARG A 185 -1.90 -43.55 -31.25
N PHE A 186 -0.64 -43.79 -31.68
CA PHE A 186 0.53 -43.15 -31.08
C PHE A 186 0.40 -41.63 -31.15
N MET A 187 0.18 -41.05 -32.34
CA MET A 187 0.02 -39.62 -32.55
C MET A 187 -1.12 -39.02 -31.71
N LYS A 188 -2.26 -39.70 -31.63
CA LYS A 188 -3.41 -39.24 -30.84
C LYS A 188 -3.12 -39.24 -29.35
N LEU A 189 -2.45 -40.29 -28.83
CA LEU A 189 -2.15 -40.37 -27.39
C LEU A 189 -1.05 -39.39 -27.00
N THR A 190 0.01 -39.25 -27.79
CA THR A 190 1.07 -38.27 -27.53
C THR A 190 0.54 -36.84 -27.55
N ALA A 191 -0.27 -36.49 -28.55
CA ALA A 191 -0.88 -35.14 -28.60
C ALA A 191 -1.76 -34.83 -27.38
N ALA A 192 -2.49 -35.81 -26.89
CA ALA A 192 -3.33 -35.62 -25.66
C ALA A 192 -2.47 -35.43 -24.42
N LEU A 193 -1.40 -36.20 -24.26
CA LEU A 193 -0.49 -36.07 -23.12
C LEU A 193 0.33 -34.79 -23.19
N GLU A 194 0.78 -34.36 -24.37
CA GLU A 194 1.46 -33.08 -24.59
C GLU A 194 0.56 -31.90 -24.19
N GLN A 195 -0.70 -31.93 -24.61
CA GLN A 195 -1.68 -30.88 -24.25
C GLN A 195 -1.94 -30.84 -22.74
N GLU A 196 -2.06 -32.01 -22.07
CA GLU A 196 -2.19 -32.07 -20.61
C GLU A 196 -0.95 -31.51 -19.92
N GLN A 197 0.25 -31.89 -20.38
CA GLN A 197 1.51 -31.42 -19.80
C GLN A 197 1.69 -29.91 -19.97
N GLU A 198 1.34 -29.34 -21.12
CA GLU A 198 1.38 -27.91 -21.38
C GLU A 198 0.41 -27.15 -20.46
N ALA A 199 -0.82 -27.66 -20.27
CA ALA A 199 -1.79 -27.07 -19.36
C ALA A 199 -1.30 -27.12 -17.90
N ASN A 200 -0.71 -28.24 -17.48
CA ASN A 200 -0.14 -28.38 -16.14
C ASN A 200 1.06 -27.44 -15.95
N GLN A 201 1.94 -27.27 -16.92
CA GLN A 201 3.08 -26.37 -16.83
C GLN A 201 2.63 -24.91 -16.70
N LYS A 202 1.63 -24.49 -17.47
CA LYS A 202 1.05 -23.15 -17.35
C LYS A 202 0.46 -22.93 -15.96
N ARG A 203 -0.28 -23.90 -15.45
CA ARG A 203 -0.86 -23.80 -14.11
C ARG A 203 0.22 -23.76 -13.01
N LEU A 204 1.30 -24.51 -13.15
CA LEU A 204 2.45 -24.47 -12.26
C LEU A 204 3.11 -23.08 -12.23
N GLN A 205 3.24 -22.42 -13.39
CA GLN A 205 3.76 -21.07 -13.47
C GLN A 205 2.86 -20.08 -12.71
N ASP A 206 1.54 -20.17 -12.89
CA ASP A 206 0.58 -19.33 -12.19
C ASP A 206 0.67 -19.52 -10.65
N LEU A 207 0.77 -20.80 -10.20
CA LEU A 207 0.92 -21.12 -8.77
C LEU A 207 2.25 -20.58 -8.20
N MET A 208 3.35 -20.66 -8.95
CA MET A 208 4.65 -20.11 -8.54
C MET A 208 4.60 -18.59 -8.37
N LEU A 209 3.92 -17.89 -9.30
CA LEU A 209 3.72 -16.43 -9.18
C LEU A 209 2.89 -16.09 -7.93
N MET A 210 1.80 -16.84 -7.67
CA MET A 210 0.98 -16.65 -6.47
C MET A 210 1.78 -16.87 -5.18
N MET A 211 2.61 -17.91 -5.13
CA MET A 211 3.46 -18.20 -3.97
C MET A 211 4.51 -17.10 -3.73
N ARG A 212 5.16 -16.61 -4.79
CA ARG A 212 6.10 -15.49 -4.68
C ARG A 212 5.43 -14.26 -4.08
N HIS A 213 4.25 -13.88 -4.58
CA HIS A 213 3.52 -12.75 -4.03
C HIS A 213 3.15 -12.93 -2.55
N SER A 214 2.83 -14.18 -2.12
CA SER A 214 2.57 -14.47 -0.71
C SER A 214 3.83 -14.29 0.15
N ASP A 215 4.99 -14.76 -0.31
CA ASP A 215 6.26 -14.63 0.41
C ASP A 215 6.71 -13.15 0.51
N GLU A 216 6.53 -12.39 -0.57
CA GLU A 216 6.78 -10.94 -0.61
C GLU A 216 5.91 -10.22 0.43
N GLN A 217 4.61 -10.53 0.48
CA GLN A 217 3.68 -9.95 1.46
C GLN A 217 4.03 -10.31 2.91
N GLU A 218 4.44 -11.55 3.17
CA GLU A 218 4.91 -11.93 4.50
C GLU A 218 6.13 -11.09 4.93
N SER A 219 7.08 -10.91 4.03
CA SER A 219 8.25 -10.05 4.25
C SER A 219 7.86 -8.60 4.51
N GLU A 220 6.88 -8.07 3.76
CA GLU A 220 6.36 -6.71 3.95
C GLU A 220 5.70 -6.52 5.31
N VAL A 221 4.87 -7.47 5.76
CA VAL A 221 4.25 -7.43 7.10
C VAL A 221 5.29 -7.44 8.19
N ARG A 222 6.30 -8.31 8.11
CA ARG A 222 7.39 -8.37 9.08
C ARG A 222 8.20 -7.08 9.11
N THR A 223 8.45 -6.48 7.95
CA THR A 223 9.12 -5.19 7.82
C THR A 223 8.29 -4.07 8.47
N PHE A 224 6.99 -4.01 8.20
CA PHE A 224 6.10 -3.05 8.85
C PHE A 224 6.11 -3.18 10.38
N ILE A 225 6.02 -4.39 10.92
CA ILE A 225 6.05 -4.63 12.37
C ILE A 225 7.38 -4.14 12.97
N ARG A 226 8.49 -4.40 12.30
CA ARG A 226 9.81 -3.94 12.75
C ARG A 226 9.88 -2.40 12.76
N GLU A 227 9.36 -1.76 11.73
CA GLU A 227 9.37 -0.30 11.61
C GLU A 227 8.44 0.36 12.63
N ILE A 228 7.17 -0.07 12.71
CA ILE A 228 6.20 0.56 13.59
C ILE A 228 6.61 0.49 15.07
N ARG A 229 7.28 -0.58 15.49
CA ARG A 229 7.78 -0.73 16.88
C ARG A 229 8.75 0.37 17.30
N ARG A 230 9.48 0.98 16.36
CA ARG A 230 10.43 2.08 16.63
C ARG A 230 9.71 3.34 17.10
N TYR A 231 8.43 3.46 16.77
CA TYR A 231 7.63 4.66 17.04
C TYR A 231 6.69 4.52 18.23
N ALA A 232 6.91 3.54 19.11
CA ALA A 232 6.03 3.32 20.27
C ALA A 232 6.06 4.46 21.30
N ALA A 233 7.15 5.19 21.39
CA ALA A 233 7.31 6.36 22.26
C ALA A 233 7.34 7.68 21.47
N ILE A 234 6.73 7.70 20.27
CA ILE A 234 6.69 8.92 19.46
C ILE A 234 5.77 9.95 20.10
N GLU A 235 6.26 11.17 20.31
CA GLU A 235 5.49 12.30 20.84
C GLU A 235 5.06 13.27 19.75
N GLU A 236 5.85 13.38 18.68
CA GLU A 236 5.59 14.30 17.57
C GLU A 236 5.77 13.59 16.22
N LEU A 237 4.92 13.95 15.26
CA LEU A 237 5.02 13.49 13.87
C LEU A 237 5.93 14.41 13.08
N ASP A 238 6.83 13.83 12.31
CA ASP A 238 7.62 14.50 11.30
C ASP A 238 7.35 13.93 9.90
N GLU A 239 7.88 14.59 8.88
CA GLU A 239 7.72 14.17 7.49
C GLU A 239 8.39 12.82 7.21
N ALA A 240 9.51 12.52 7.87
CA ALA A 240 10.25 11.27 7.70
C ALA A 240 9.43 10.08 8.23
N VAL A 241 8.84 10.21 9.43
CA VAL A 241 7.94 9.20 10.02
C VAL A 241 6.74 8.95 9.13
N LEU A 242 6.08 10.04 8.66
CA LEU A 242 4.89 9.90 7.81
C LEU A 242 5.21 9.21 6.49
N ASN A 243 6.25 9.65 5.78
CA ASN A 243 6.64 9.05 4.51
C ASN A 243 7.09 7.58 4.65
N ARG A 244 7.69 7.23 5.78
CA ARG A 244 8.14 5.86 6.05
C ARG A 244 6.99 4.91 6.37
N LEU A 245 5.98 5.38 7.10
CA LEU A 245 4.88 4.55 7.58
C LEU A 245 3.63 4.62 6.69
N ILE A 246 3.32 5.78 6.10
CA ILE A 246 2.04 6.05 5.45
C ILE A 246 2.21 6.27 3.96
N SER A 247 1.48 5.47 3.18
CA SER A 247 1.37 5.63 1.73
C SER A 247 0.38 6.74 1.36
N ARG A 248 -0.82 6.69 1.96
CA ARG A 248 -1.92 7.65 1.67
C ARG A 248 -2.85 7.80 2.86
N ILE A 249 -3.47 8.97 2.94
CA ILE A 249 -4.58 9.24 3.84
C ILE A 249 -5.78 9.69 2.99
N LEU A 250 -6.90 8.97 3.11
CA LEU A 250 -8.12 9.27 2.38
C LEU A 250 -9.13 9.94 3.30
N ILE A 251 -9.58 11.12 2.93
CA ILE A 251 -10.56 11.90 3.69
C ILE A 251 -11.93 11.74 3.05
N GLY A 252 -12.86 11.11 3.78
CA GLY A 252 -14.26 10.96 3.41
C GLY A 252 -15.07 12.24 3.60
N GLU A 253 -16.32 12.20 3.20
CA GLU A 253 -17.25 13.30 3.43
C GLU A 253 -17.77 13.32 4.87
N ILE A 254 -18.14 14.52 5.34
CA ILE A 254 -18.75 14.69 6.65
C ILE A 254 -20.20 14.24 6.58
N LYS A 255 -20.55 13.21 7.36
CA LYS A 255 -21.91 12.70 7.54
C LYS A 255 -22.45 13.13 8.88
N LYS A 256 -23.77 13.28 8.98
CA LYS A 256 -24.45 13.46 10.26
C LYS A 256 -25.13 12.13 10.58
N ILE A 257 -24.68 11.48 11.65
CA ILE A 257 -25.26 10.25 12.20
C ILE A 257 -25.73 10.59 13.62
N ASP A 258 -27.00 10.41 13.90
CA ASP A 258 -27.61 10.71 15.21
C ASP A 258 -27.33 12.13 15.74
N GLY A 259 -27.32 13.12 14.81
CA GLY A 259 -27.05 14.53 15.14
C GLY A 259 -25.58 14.88 15.30
N GLN A 260 -24.69 13.91 15.38
CA GLN A 260 -23.23 14.11 15.48
C GLN A 260 -22.60 14.15 14.09
N ARG A 261 -21.57 14.98 13.94
CA ARG A 261 -20.76 15.03 12.71
C ARG A 261 -19.69 13.94 12.78
N THR A 262 -19.76 13.02 11.85
CA THR A 262 -18.78 11.97 11.68
C THR A 262 -18.09 12.11 10.33
N GLN A 263 -16.82 11.82 10.27
CA GLN A 263 -16.03 11.83 9.05
C GLN A 263 -15.12 10.61 9.01
N GLU A 264 -15.18 9.87 7.93
CA GLU A 264 -14.31 8.72 7.72
C GLU A 264 -12.93 9.19 7.29
N VAL A 265 -11.89 8.72 7.99
CA VAL A 265 -10.49 8.93 7.63
C VAL A 265 -9.85 7.55 7.53
N LYS A 266 -9.33 7.24 6.33
CA LYS A 266 -8.65 5.98 6.08
C LYS A 266 -7.15 6.22 5.94
N ILE A 267 -6.36 5.56 6.78
CA ILE A 267 -4.91 5.60 6.72
C ILE A 267 -4.43 4.34 6.03
N ILE A 268 -3.71 4.51 4.93
CA ILE A 268 -3.12 3.42 4.15
C ILE A 268 -1.63 3.40 4.45
N TYR A 269 -1.21 2.37 5.18
CA TYR A 269 0.17 2.20 5.58
C TYR A 269 1.00 1.57 4.45
N ASN A 270 2.28 1.91 4.40
CA ASN A 270 3.25 1.21 3.57
C ASN A 270 3.30 -0.26 4.00
N PHE A 271 3.52 -1.16 3.05
CA PHE A 271 3.63 -2.62 3.24
C PHE A 271 2.31 -3.36 3.57
N VAL A 272 1.43 -2.80 4.41
CA VAL A 272 0.24 -3.51 4.91
C VAL A 272 -1.10 -2.94 4.42
N GLY A 273 -1.09 -1.79 3.76
CA GLY A 273 -2.28 -1.15 3.20
C GLY A 273 -3.23 -0.55 4.24
N GLU A 274 -4.54 -0.61 4.00
CA GLU A 274 -5.56 -0.04 4.89
C GLU A 274 -5.73 -0.87 6.17
N MET A 275 -5.55 -0.21 7.31
CA MET A 275 -5.75 -0.75 8.65
C MET A 275 -7.06 -0.23 9.22
N SER A 276 -8.21 -0.50 8.56
CA SER A 276 -9.52 -0.10 9.10
C SER A 276 -9.84 -0.87 10.37
N ARG A 277 -10.36 -0.15 11.37
CA ARG A 277 -10.88 -0.70 12.63
C ARG A 277 -12.25 -1.33 12.46
#